data_542c67bfe14509fb298de5a8a5bc5a3f
#
_entry.id   542c67bfe14509fb298de5a8a5bc5a3f
#
_cell.length_a   1.000
_cell.length_b   1.000
_cell.length_c   1.000
_cell.angle_alpha   90.00
_cell.angle_beta   90.00
_cell.angle_gamma   90.00
#
_symmetry.space_group_name_H-M   'P 1'
#
loop_
_entity.id
_entity.type
_entity.pdbx_description
1 polymer ?
#
loop_
_entity_poly.entity_id
_entity_poly.type
_entity_poly.pdbx_seq_one_letter_code
_entity_poly.pdbx_strand_id
1 'polypeptide(L)'
;MLYDFSYQNPIRIHFGKNAINKLANELKAYGENILLVYGKAAIKKIGLYDQVINILQAEGKKVVELAGINANPRYSQLLEGARLVREHQIDLILAVGGGSVIDCAKGIACAAYAEGDVWKRYYLNQERVNNPVVPVASILTMAGTGSEMNGGSVITNEETKEKIGRVYPLEVASPKFSILNPEYTYSVPKYQMISGIFDIFSHLMEQYFSGDDDCTSDYLLEGLMLSLISASRKAIINQEDYEARSNIMWCATMGLNKILGLSKTQDWEVHMIEHQLGAYTDCAHGIGLAIISPAYYRYIYQDGLHKFVRYAKVVWGVEDKGQGDKAIALEGINRLEAFIAELGIPATLREVGATEEMLPLIANSTILGGGYKQLNAEDVLAILKACY
;
A
#
# COMPACT_ATOMS: atom_id res chain seq x y z
N MET A 1 17.55 15.57 13.74
CA MET A 1 17.05 16.96 13.63
C MET A 1 15.92 16.98 12.62
N LEU A 2 14.80 17.67 12.89
CA LEU A 2 13.75 17.82 11.88
C LEU A 2 14.18 18.83 10.81
N TYR A 3 14.02 18.48 9.52
CA TYR A 3 14.23 19.38 8.39
C TYR A 3 12.97 20.21 8.12
N ASP A 4 13.09 21.27 7.34
CA ASP A 4 11.94 22.08 6.95
C ASP A 4 10.95 21.29 6.11
N PHE A 5 9.65 21.44 6.38
CA PHE A 5 8.59 20.82 5.59
C PHE A 5 7.33 21.68 5.56
N SER A 6 6.51 21.43 4.54
CA SER A 6 5.12 21.86 4.49
C SER A 6 4.23 20.65 4.37
N TYR A 7 3.14 20.61 5.13
CA TYR A 7 2.22 19.50 5.11
C TYR A 7 0.78 19.97 4.92
N GLN A 8 0.12 19.36 3.95
CA GLN A 8 -1.31 19.46 3.75
C GLN A 8 -1.82 18.13 3.18
N ASN A 9 -2.87 17.58 3.78
CA ASN A 9 -3.59 16.45 3.21
C ASN A 9 -5.05 16.84 3.01
N PRO A 10 -5.50 17.05 1.74
CA PRO A 10 -6.83 17.58 1.44
C PRO A 10 -7.92 16.51 1.45
N ILE A 11 -7.59 15.26 1.75
CA ILE A 11 -8.50 14.12 1.62
C ILE A 11 -9.46 14.08 2.81
N ARG A 12 -10.76 14.04 2.53
CA ARG A 12 -11.78 13.88 3.56
C ARG A 12 -12.00 12.40 3.85
N ILE A 13 -11.77 11.98 5.09
CA ILE A 13 -12.01 10.61 5.55
C ILE A 13 -13.34 10.52 6.29
N HIS A 14 -14.22 9.61 5.87
CA HIS A 14 -15.42 9.21 6.59
C HIS A 14 -15.20 7.80 7.14
N PHE A 15 -15.07 7.66 8.45
CA PHE A 15 -14.75 6.41 9.10
C PHE A 15 -15.88 5.88 9.98
N GLY A 16 -16.11 4.58 9.96
CA GLY A 16 -17.04 3.86 10.82
C GLY A 16 -18.22 3.21 10.09
N LYS A 17 -19.05 2.46 10.83
CA LYS A 17 -20.17 1.66 10.29
C LYS A 17 -21.14 2.47 9.42
N ASN A 18 -21.40 3.71 9.79
CA ASN A 18 -22.34 4.58 9.10
C ASN A 18 -21.69 5.54 8.09
N ALA A 19 -20.41 5.36 7.79
CA ALA A 19 -19.65 6.25 6.90
C ALA A 19 -20.27 6.32 5.49
N ILE A 20 -20.86 5.24 5.00
CA ILE A 20 -21.51 5.17 3.67
C ILE A 20 -22.65 6.20 3.51
N ASN A 21 -23.32 6.58 4.61
CA ASN A 21 -24.40 7.58 4.58
C ASN A 21 -23.91 8.98 4.18
N LYS A 22 -22.57 9.20 4.16
CA LYS A 22 -21.98 10.45 3.68
C LYS A 22 -21.87 10.52 2.17
N LEU A 23 -21.94 9.36 1.47
CA LEU A 23 -21.77 9.29 0.01
C LEU A 23 -22.74 10.22 -0.74
N ALA A 24 -24.02 10.18 -0.42
CA ALA A 24 -25.04 11.01 -1.07
C ALA A 24 -24.69 12.51 -1.00
N ASN A 25 -24.21 12.98 0.17
CA ASN A 25 -23.83 14.38 0.33
C ASN A 25 -22.54 14.74 -0.43
N GLU A 26 -21.56 13.85 -0.44
CA GLU A 26 -20.30 14.06 -1.19
C GLU A 26 -20.55 14.13 -2.70
N LEU A 27 -21.46 13.30 -3.24
CA LEU A 27 -21.80 13.26 -4.66
C LEU A 27 -22.38 14.56 -5.20
N LYS A 28 -22.94 15.43 -4.35
CA LYS A 28 -23.53 16.72 -4.78
C LYS A 28 -22.51 17.70 -5.35
N ALA A 29 -21.22 17.53 -5.01
CA ALA A 29 -20.14 18.38 -5.51
C ALA A 29 -19.68 18.00 -6.94
N TYR A 30 -20.22 16.93 -7.53
CA TYR A 30 -19.76 16.40 -8.82
C TYR A 30 -20.92 16.28 -9.81
N GLY A 31 -20.61 16.30 -11.11
CA GLY A 31 -21.57 16.13 -12.19
C GLY A 31 -22.27 14.76 -12.18
N GLU A 32 -23.03 14.50 -13.23
CA GLU A 32 -23.90 13.31 -13.27
C GLU A 32 -23.16 12.03 -13.65
N ASN A 33 -22.08 12.09 -14.42
CA ASN A 33 -21.42 10.95 -15.03
C ASN A 33 -20.36 10.35 -14.10
N ILE A 34 -20.61 9.16 -13.58
CA ILE A 34 -19.72 8.48 -12.62
C ILE A 34 -19.13 7.23 -13.26
N LEU A 35 -17.78 7.09 -13.23
CA LEU A 35 -17.12 5.83 -13.51
C LEU A 35 -16.98 5.04 -12.21
N LEU A 36 -17.72 3.95 -12.08
CA LEU A 36 -17.62 3.03 -10.94
C LEU A 36 -16.55 1.98 -11.23
N VAL A 37 -15.41 2.07 -10.54
CA VAL A 37 -14.28 1.15 -10.70
C VAL A 37 -14.26 0.17 -9.54
N TYR A 38 -14.23 -1.13 -9.82
CA TYR A 38 -14.19 -2.15 -8.77
C TYR A 38 -13.49 -3.44 -9.21
N GLY A 39 -13.13 -4.28 -8.23
CA GLY A 39 -12.53 -5.58 -8.47
C GLY A 39 -13.52 -6.60 -9.03
N LYS A 40 -13.39 -7.86 -8.63
CA LYS A 40 -14.27 -8.94 -9.09
C LYS A 40 -15.60 -8.92 -8.31
N ALA A 41 -16.09 -10.07 -7.90
CA ALA A 41 -17.41 -10.24 -7.29
C ALA A 41 -17.51 -9.87 -5.79
N ALA A 42 -16.42 -9.50 -5.12
CA ALA A 42 -16.40 -9.34 -3.66
C ALA A 42 -17.43 -8.31 -3.16
N ILE A 43 -17.47 -7.12 -3.75
CA ILE A 43 -18.41 -6.06 -3.33
C ILE A 43 -19.87 -6.42 -3.59
N LYS A 44 -20.14 -7.28 -4.59
CA LYS A 44 -21.50 -7.79 -4.87
C LYS A 44 -21.94 -8.80 -3.82
N LYS A 45 -21.03 -9.68 -3.39
CA LYS A 45 -21.33 -10.71 -2.38
C LYS A 45 -21.69 -10.13 -1.00
N ILE A 46 -21.12 -8.98 -0.63
CA ILE A 46 -21.41 -8.30 0.65
C ILE A 46 -22.54 -7.27 0.54
N GLY A 47 -23.20 -7.14 -0.62
CA GLY A 47 -24.27 -6.19 -0.84
C GLY A 47 -23.84 -4.72 -0.97
N LEU A 48 -22.54 -4.44 -0.91
CA LEU A 48 -22.01 -3.08 -1.03
C LEU A 48 -22.25 -2.48 -2.42
N TYR A 49 -22.16 -3.31 -3.47
CA TYR A 49 -22.44 -2.88 -4.84
C TYR A 49 -23.86 -2.32 -4.95
N ASP A 50 -24.86 -3.08 -4.51
CA ASP A 50 -26.26 -2.65 -4.58
C ASP A 50 -26.50 -1.39 -3.74
N GLN A 51 -25.90 -1.30 -2.56
CA GLN A 51 -25.97 -0.12 -1.71
C GLN A 51 -25.41 1.12 -2.42
N VAL A 52 -24.25 1.02 -3.06
CA VAL A 52 -23.61 2.12 -3.80
C VAL A 52 -24.46 2.51 -5.01
N ILE A 53 -24.92 1.54 -5.82
CA ILE A 53 -25.77 1.80 -7.00
C ILE A 53 -27.06 2.50 -6.59
N ASN A 54 -27.73 2.05 -5.53
CA ASN A 54 -28.97 2.68 -5.05
C ASN A 54 -28.75 4.14 -4.63
N ILE A 55 -27.62 4.45 -3.97
CA ILE A 55 -27.28 5.83 -3.59
C ILE A 55 -27.00 6.67 -4.85
N LEU A 56 -26.20 6.15 -5.81
CA LEU A 56 -25.91 6.85 -7.06
C LEU A 56 -27.19 7.16 -7.85
N GLN A 57 -28.10 6.20 -7.97
CA GLN A 57 -29.37 6.37 -8.66
C GLN A 57 -30.28 7.39 -7.95
N ALA A 58 -30.36 7.33 -6.61
CA ALA A 58 -31.15 8.28 -5.82
C ALA A 58 -30.64 9.73 -5.97
N GLU A 59 -29.33 9.91 -6.17
CA GLU A 59 -28.71 11.22 -6.42
C GLU A 59 -28.67 11.59 -7.92
N GLY A 60 -29.39 10.86 -8.78
CA GLY A 60 -29.52 11.14 -10.21
C GLY A 60 -28.24 10.91 -11.03
N LYS A 61 -27.32 10.09 -10.54
CA LYS A 61 -26.06 9.83 -11.23
C LYS A 61 -26.20 8.77 -12.33
N LYS A 62 -25.52 8.98 -13.45
CA LYS A 62 -25.37 8.04 -14.55
C LYS A 62 -24.08 7.24 -14.33
N VAL A 63 -24.19 5.92 -14.29
CA VAL A 63 -23.09 5.04 -13.92
C VAL A 63 -22.55 4.33 -15.15
N VAL A 64 -21.24 4.47 -15.37
CA VAL A 64 -20.45 3.63 -16.27
C VAL A 64 -19.59 2.73 -15.41
N GLU A 65 -19.49 1.44 -15.73
CA GLU A 65 -18.77 0.49 -14.90
C GLU A 65 -17.45 0.03 -15.53
N LEU A 66 -16.40 -0.04 -14.72
CA LEU A 66 -15.16 -0.74 -15.02
C LEU A 66 -14.92 -1.79 -13.93
N ALA A 67 -15.33 -3.01 -14.24
CA ALA A 67 -15.23 -4.15 -13.31
C ALA A 67 -13.98 -4.99 -13.57
N GLY A 68 -13.61 -5.82 -12.59
CA GLY A 68 -12.60 -6.86 -12.78
C GLY A 68 -11.16 -6.40 -12.58
N ILE A 69 -10.94 -5.27 -11.89
CA ILE A 69 -9.57 -4.83 -11.57
C ILE A 69 -8.83 -5.93 -10.80
N ASN A 70 -7.64 -6.27 -11.26
CA ASN A 70 -6.79 -7.30 -10.67
C ASN A 70 -6.13 -6.83 -9.36
N ALA A 71 -5.66 -7.76 -8.55
CA ALA A 71 -4.91 -7.47 -7.31
C ALA A 71 -3.60 -6.71 -7.58
N ASN A 72 -2.93 -7.02 -8.70
CA ASN A 72 -1.90 -6.18 -9.31
C ASN A 72 -2.54 -5.52 -10.53
N PRO A 73 -2.97 -4.24 -10.45
CA PRO A 73 -3.76 -3.63 -11.51
C PRO A 73 -2.95 -3.49 -12.78
N ARG A 74 -3.55 -3.86 -13.91
CA ARG A 74 -2.87 -3.94 -15.21
C ARG A 74 -2.94 -2.61 -15.96
N TYR A 75 -1.89 -2.33 -16.72
CA TYR A 75 -1.82 -1.14 -17.55
C TYR A 75 -2.94 -1.11 -18.62
N SER A 76 -3.29 -2.26 -19.18
CA SER A 76 -4.44 -2.39 -20.10
C SER A 76 -5.77 -1.96 -19.46
N GLN A 77 -5.99 -2.29 -18.17
CA GLN A 77 -7.19 -1.86 -17.42
C GLN A 77 -7.21 -0.35 -17.19
N LEU A 78 -6.04 0.25 -16.90
CA LEU A 78 -5.90 1.69 -16.79
C LEU A 78 -6.25 2.39 -18.11
N LEU A 79 -5.74 1.90 -19.24
CA LEU A 79 -6.02 2.47 -20.57
C LEU A 79 -7.50 2.37 -20.93
N GLU A 80 -8.14 1.23 -20.63
CA GLU A 80 -9.58 1.05 -20.83
C GLU A 80 -10.40 2.04 -20.00
N GLY A 81 -10.06 2.21 -18.72
CA GLY A 81 -10.69 3.22 -17.86
C GLY A 81 -10.52 4.65 -18.40
N ALA A 82 -9.33 4.99 -18.89
CA ALA A 82 -9.06 6.28 -19.50
C ALA A 82 -9.89 6.52 -20.79
N ARG A 83 -10.12 5.46 -21.58
CA ARG A 83 -11.04 5.50 -22.73
C ARG A 83 -12.48 5.80 -22.30
N LEU A 84 -12.97 5.05 -21.31
CA LEU A 84 -14.33 5.24 -20.78
C LEU A 84 -14.54 6.65 -20.21
N VAL A 85 -13.53 7.22 -19.53
CA VAL A 85 -13.60 8.60 -19.03
C VAL A 85 -13.87 9.59 -20.16
N ARG A 86 -13.13 9.49 -21.27
CA ARG A 86 -13.31 10.40 -22.42
C ARG A 86 -14.65 10.19 -23.13
N GLU A 87 -14.99 8.93 -23.38
CA GLU A 87 -16.20 8.55 -24.14
C GLU A 87 -17.49 8.99 -23.44
N HIS A 88 -17.54 8.83 -22.12
CA HIS A 88 -18.71 9.12 -21.32
C HIS A 88 -18.62 10.45 -20.55
N GLN A 89 -17.59 11.26 -20.78
CA GLN A 89 -17.39 12.56 -20.13
C GLN A 89 -17.54 12.47 -18.61
N ILE A 90 -16.78 11.56 -17.99
CA ILE A 90 -16.86 11.24 -16.56
C ILE A 90 -16.49 12.44 -15.68
N ASP A 91 -17.32 12.74 -14.70
CA ASP A 91 -17.14 13.84 -13.74
C ASP A 91 -16.43 13.41 -12.45
N LEU A 92 -16.58 12.12 -12.09
CA LEU A 92 -15.96 11.52 -10.90
C LEU A 92 -15.67 10.03 -11.13
N ILE A 93 -14.50 9.58 -10.74
CA ILE A 93 -14.16 8.16 -10.67
C ILE A 93 -14.36 7.69 -9.22
N LEU A 94 -15.33 6.78 -9.00
CA LEU A 94 -15.58 6.19 -7.69
C LEU A 94 -14.98 4.78 -7.63
N ALA A 95 -13.90 4.63 -6.89
CA ALA A 95 -13.21 3.36 -6.67
C ALA A 95 -13.82 2.61 -5.48
N VAL A 96 -14.38 1.42 -5.70
CA VAL A 96 -14.96 0.57 -4.64
C VAL A 96 -14.15 -0.72 -4.53
N GLY A 97 -13.21 -0.77 -3.59
CA GLY A 97 -12.28 -1.90 -3.50
C GLY A 97 -11.11 -1.67 -2.53
N GLY A 98 -10.10 -2.51 -2.64
CA GLY A 98 -8.82 -2.34 -1.96
C GLY A 98 -7.88 -1.39 -2.70
N GLY A 99 -6.63 -1.29 -2.22
CA GLY A 99 -5.61 -0.40 -2.78
C GLY A 99 -5.43 -0.51 -4.29
N SER A 100 -5.43 -1.72 -4.84
CA SER A 100 -5.28 -1.96 -6.29
C SER A 100 -6.36 -1.27 -7.13
N VAL A 101 -7.61 -1.26 -6.65
CA VAL A 101 -8.72 -0.58 -7.33
C VAL A 101 -8.54 0.93 -7.26
N ILE A 102 -8.11 1.45 -6.11
CA ILE A 102 -7.88 2.88 -5.89
C ILE A 102 -6.69 3.36 -6.71
N ASP A 103 -5.60 2.58 -6.75
CA ASP A 103 -4.41 2.88 -7.56
C ASP A 103 -4.72 2.92 -9.05
N CYS A 104 -5.50 1.94 -9.54
CA CYS A 104 -5.99 1.93 -10.91
C CYS A 104 -6.83 3.19 -11.21
N ALA A 105 -7.74 3.57 -10.33
CA ALA A 105 -8.59 4.75 -10.48
C ALA A 105 -7.77 6.06 -10.56
N LYS A 106 -6.73 6.19 -9.73
CA LYS A 106 -5.80 7.34 -9.79
C LYS A 106 -5.02 7.37 -11.10
N GLY A 107 -4.53 6.21 -11.54
CA GLY A 107 -3.86 6.07 -12.83
C GLY A 107 -4.77 6.44 -13.99
N ILE A 108 -6.01 5.97 -14.00
CA ILE A 108 -7.06 6.32 -14.99
C ILE A 108 -7.28 7.84 -15.01
N ALA A 109 -7.43 8.47 -13.84
CA ALA A 109 -7.69 9.90 -13.72
C ALA A 109 -6.58 10.74 -14.36
N CYS A 110 -5.31 10.36 -14.14
CA CYS A 110 -4.15 11.05 -14.73
C CYS A 110 -3.98 10.76 -16.23
N ALA A 111 -4.34 9.54 -16.66
CA ALA A 111 -4.17 9.09 -18.04
C ALA A 111 -5.26 9.59 -18.99
N ALA A 112 -6.45 9.90 -18.46
CA ALA A 112 -7.66 10.13 -19.27
C ALA A 112 -7.47 11.15 -20.38
N TYR A 113 -6.79 12.25 -20.11
CA TYR A 113 -6.54 13.33 -21.08
C TYR A 113 -5.04 13.53 -21.37
N ALA A 114 -4.22 12.54 -21.02
CA ALA A 114 -2.79 12.59 -21.34
C ALA A 114 -2.55 12.33 -22.83
N GLU A 115 -1.60 13.06 -23.39
CA GLU A 115 -1.11 12.86 -24.75
C GLU A 115 0.13 11.94 -24.76
N GLY A 116 0.26 11.11 -25.79
CA GLY A 116 1.40 10.22 -25.97
C GLY A 116 1.36 8.98 -25.08
N ASP A 117 2.53 8.39 -24.85
CA ASP A 117 2.69 7.14 -24.10
C ASP A 117 2.64 7.42 -22.58
N VAL A 118 1.53 7.05 -21.96
CA VAL A 118 1.28 7.23 -20.51
C VAL A 118 2.26 6.41 -19.66
N TRP A 119 2.61 5.18 -20.08
CA TRP A 119 3.55 4.34 -19.36
C TRP A 119 4.93 4.99 -19.27
N LYS A 120 5.45 5.38 -20.43
CA LYS A 120 6.75 6.04 -20.51
C LYS A 120 6.78 7.36 -19.76
N ARG A 121 5.75 8.20 -19.92
CA ARG A 121 5.71 9.52 -19.31
C ARG A 121 5.55 9.46 -17.79
N TYR A 122 4.53 8.75 -17.33
CA TYR A 122 4.14 8.87 -15.92
C TYR A 122 4.73 7.79 -15.04
N TYR A 123 4.99 6.57 -15.54
CA TYR A 123 5.56 5.49 -14.74
C TYR A 123 7.08 5.38 -14.89
N LEU A 124 7.61 5.38 -16.11
CA LEU A 124 9.07 5.30 -16.30
C LEU A 124 9.78 6.62 -16.01
N ASN A 125 9.37 7.70 -16.68
CA ASN A 125 10.05 9.00 -16.59
C ASN A 125 9.59 9.84 -15.38
N GLN A 126 8.56 9.43 -14.65
CA GLN A 126 8.00 10.16 -13.51
C GLN A 126 7.66 11.64 -13.85
N GLU A 127 7.20 11.92 -15.09
CA GLU A 127 6.90 13.28 -15.55
C GLU A 127 5.77 13.91 -14.73
N ARG A 128 5.80 15.25 -14.63
CA ARG A 128 4.70 15.99 -14.02
C ARG A 128 3.44 15.88 -14.87
N VAL A 129 2.29 15.62 -14.24
CA VAL A 129 0.98 15.64 -14.91
C VAL A 129 0.62 17.08 -15.26
N ASN A 130 0.39 17.34 -16.54
CA ASN A 130 0.11 18.68 -17.09
C ASN A 130 -1.22 18.74 -17.88
N ASN A 131 -1.99 17.67 -17.84
CA ASN A 131 -3.33 17.58 -18.43
C ASN A 131 -4.41 17.66 -17.35
N PRO A 132 -5.68 17.87 -17.73
CA PRO A 132 -6.81 17.78 -16.81
C PRO A 132 -6.87 16.40 -16.14
N VAL A 133 -7.18 16.38 -14.84
CA VAL A 133 -7.31 15.16 -14.04
C VAL A 133 -8.72 15.05 -13.50
N VAL A 134 -9.38 13.92 -13.74
CA VAL A 134 -10.73 13.68 -13.23
C VAL A 134 -10.67 13.42 -11.72
N PRO A 135 -11.55 14.00 -10.91
CA PRO A 135 -11.60 13.72 -9.48
C PRO A 135 -11.77 12.21 -9.18
N VAL A 136 -11.09 11.73 -8.15
CA VAL A 136 -11.22 10.35 -7.66
C VAL A 136 -11.86 10.38 -6.27
N ALA A 137 -12.67 9.40 -5.94
CA ALA A 137 -13.15 9.10 -4.60
C ALA A 137 -13.05 7.60 -4.33
N SER A 138 -13.07 7.19 -3.07
CA SER A 138 -12.94 5.77 -2.74
C SER A 138 -13.90 5.29 -1.65
N ILE A 139 -14.26 4.00 -1.75
CA ILE A 139 -14.89 3.22 -0.69
C ILE A 139 -13.99 2.01 -0.45
N LEU A 140 -13.32 1.98 0.69
CA LEU A 140 -12.29 1.01 1.00
C LEU A 140 -12.89 -0.32 1.47
N THR A 141 -12.42 -1.45 0.89
CA THR A 141 -12.87 -2.80 1.28
C THR A 141 -11.75 -3.70 1.78
N MET A 142 -10.51 -3.25 1.74
CA MET A 142 -9.34 -3.99 2.23
C MET A 142 -8.29 -2.99 2.73
N ALA A 143 -7.83 -3.16 3.97
CA ALA A 143 -6.76 -2.36 4.55
C ALA A 143 -5.38 -2.93 4.17
N GLY A 144 -4.44 -2.06 3.81
CA GLY A 144 -3.06 -2.36 3.45
C GLY A 144 -2.34 -1.10 2.99
N THR A 145 -2.50 -0.74 1.74
CA THR A 145 -1.73 0.28 1.01
C THR A 145 -1.90 1.72 1.49
N GLY A 146 -2.91 2.05 2.30
CA GLY A 146 -3.24 3.45 2.61
C GLY A 146 -3.60 4.31 1.39
N SER A 147 -3.89 3.70 0.24
CA SER A 147 -4.16 4.38 -1.03
C SER A 147 -5.35 5.33 -0.98
N GLU A 148 -6.25 5.12 -0.04
CA GLU A 148 -7.41 5.98 0.24
C GLU A 148 -7.02 7.36 0.80
N MET A 149 -5.78 7.54 1.29
CA MET A 149 -5.32 8.81 1.86
C MET A 149 -3.96 9.27 1.31
N ASN A 150 -3.57 8.81 0.12
CA ASN A 150 -2.33 9.22 -0.54
C ASN A 150 -2.48 9.39 -2.06
N GLY A 151 -1.41 9.80 -2.73
CA GLY A 151 -1.33 9.96 -4.18
C GLY A 151 -0.63 8.78 -4.90
N GLY A 152 -0.39 7.66 -4.23
CA GLY A 152 0.27 6.49 -4.81
C GLY A 152 -0.60 5.79 -5.85
N SER A 153 0.03 5.28 -6.91
CA SER A 153 -0.58 4.45 -7.94
C SER A 153 0.45 3.46 -8.44
N VAL A 154 0.31 2.20 -8.08
CA VAL A 154 1.20 1.11 -8.50
C VAL A 154 0.51 0.31 -9.59
N ILE A 155 1.10 0.26 -10.78
CA ILE A 155 0.54 -0.40 -11.96
C ILE A 155 1.54 -1.41 -12.50
N THR A 156 1.02 -2.55 -12.97
CA THR A 156 1.81 -3.58 -13.64
C THR A 156 1.59 -3.49 -15.14
N ASN A 157 2.67 -3.29 -15.88
CA ASN A 157 2.65 -3.44 -17.33
C ASN A 157 2.88 -4.91 -17.67
N GLU A 158 1.84 -5.56 -18.14
CA GLU A 158 1.85 -6.98 -18.45
C GLU A 158 2.69 -7.34 -19.68
N GLU A 159 2.96 -6.38 -20.57
CA GLU A 159 3.77 -6.59 -21.77
C GLU A 159 5.26 -6.56 -21.44
N THR A 160 5.70 -5.57 -20.62
CA THR A 160 7.11 -5.40 -20.24
C THR A 160 7.46 -6.16 -18.96
N LYS A 161 6.46 -6.70 -18.24
CA LYS A 161 6.60 -7.34 -16.92
C LYS A 161 7.27 -6.43 -15.89
N GLU A 162 6.88 -5.18 -15.90
CA GLU A 162 7.32 -4.17 -14.94
C GLU A 162 6.17 -3.78 -14.01
N LYS A 163 6.42 -3.75 -12.71
CA LYS A 163 5.49 -3.22 -11.70
C LYS A 163 6.11 -1.95 -11.11
N ILE A 164 5.53 -0.80 -11.42
CA ILE A 164 6.10 0.50 -11.08
C ILE A 164 5.11 1.32 -10.28
N GLY A 165 5.61 1.87 -9.15
CA GLY A 165 4.91 2.83 -8.32
C GLY A 165 5.14 4.27 -8.80
N ARG A 166 4.06 5.03 -8.89
CA ARG A 166 4.06 6.47 -9.10
C ARG A 166 3.41 7.16 -7.91
N VAL A 167 4.07 8.17 -7.35
CA VAL A 167 3.47 9.02 -6.32
C VAL A 167 3.13 10.37 -6.93
N TYR A 168 1.84 10.60 -7.15
CA TYR A 168 1.34 11.89 -7.59
C TYR A 168 1.23 12.88 -6.42
N PRO A 169 1.35 14.20 -6.67
CA PRO A 169 1.01 15.20 -5.68
C PRO A 169 -0.45 15.01 -5.18
N LEU A 170 -0.68 15.25 -3.89
CA LEU A 170 -1.99 14.98 -3.27
C LEU A 170 -3.13 15.78 -3.93
N GLU A 171 -2.85 17.01 -4.35
CA GLU A 171 -3.80 17.87 -5.06
C GLU A 171 -4.17 17.35 -6.45
N VAL A 172 -3.30 16.51 -7.08
CA VAL A 172 -3.49 15.99 -8.45
C VAL A 172 -4.36 14.76 -8.46
N ALA A 173 -3.93 13.68 -7.79
CA ALA A 173 -4.56 12.37 -7.97
C ALA A 173 -4.94 11.65 -6.68
N SER A 174 -4.95 12.33 -5.53
CA SER A 174 -5.50 11.71 -4.32
C SER A 174 -7.04 11.69 -4.35
N PRO A 175 -7.68 10.75 -3.64
CA PRO A 175 -9.12 10.79 -3.47
C PRO A 175 -9.60 12.10 -2.84
N LYS A 176 -10.68 12.67 -3.33
CA LYS A 176 -11.28 13.89 -2.73
C LYS A 176 -11.98 13.55 -1.41
N PHE A 177 -12.53 12.36 -1.33
CA PHE A 177 -13.02 11.76 -0.10
C PHE A 177 -12.84 10.24 -0.15
N SER A 178 -12.82 9.62 1.04
CA SER A 178 -12.76 8.18 1.17
C SER A 178 -13.68 7.70 2.29
N ILE A 179 -14.43 6.63 2.02
CA ILE A 179 -15.37 6.00 2.95
C ILE A 179 -14.73 4.71 3.45
N LEU A 180 -14.56 4.63 4.76
CA LEU A 180 -13.89 3.55 5.47
C LEU A 180 -14.86 2.93 6.48
N ASN A 181 -15.44 1.76 6.16
CA ASN A 181 -16.18 0.95 7.12
C ASN A 181 -15.42 -0.35 7.37
N PRO A 182 -14.91 -0.60 8.57
CA PRO A 182 -14.18 -1.83 8.91
C PRO A 182 -14.95 -3.12 8.60
N GLU A 183 -16.28 -3.11 8.66
CA GLU A 183 -17.10 -4.29 8.35
C GLU A 183 -16.98 -4.73 6.88
N TYR A 184 -16.69 -3.83 5.94
CA TYR A 184 -16.47 -4.19 4.54
C TYR A 184 -15.23 -5.07 4.33
N THR A 185 -14.35 -5.12 5.33
CA THR A 185 -13.14 -5.95 5.29
C THR A 185 -13.37 -7.38 5.83
N TYR A 186 -14.52 -7.71 6.41
CA TYR A 186 -14.79 -9.04 6.99
C TYR A 186 -14.76 -10.16 5.97
N SER A 187 -15.21 -9.88 4.74
CA SER A 187 -15.23 -10.84 3.65
C SER A 187 -13.89 -11.07 2.97
N VAL A 188 -12.85 -10.31 3.34
CA VAL A 188 -11.50 -10.48 2.80
C VAL A 188 -10.94 -11.82 3.25
N PRO A 189 -10.49 -12.71 2.35
CA PRO A 189 -9.89 -13.97 2.74
C PRO A 189 -8.70 -13.77 3.71
N LYS A 190 -8.51 -14.69 4.66
CA LYS A 190 -7.44 -14.61 5.67
C LYS A 190 -6.07 -14.32 5.05
N TYR A 191 -5.74 -15.00 3.95
CA TYR A 191 -4.49 -14.77 3.21
C TYR A 191 -4.30 -13.33 2.76
N GLN A 192 -5.36 -12.70 2.25
CA GLN A 192 -5.29 -11.30 1.82
C GLN A 192 -5.29 -10.34 3.02
N MET A 193 -5.98 -10.70 4.11
CA MET A 193 -5.95 -9.91 5.34
C MET A 193 -4.54 -9.86 5.93
N ILE A 194 -3.87 -10.99 6.08
CA ILE A 194 -2.49 -11.05 6.61
C ILE A 194 -1.50 -10.37 5.67
N SER A 195 -1.70 -10.49 4.36
CA SER A 195 -0.94 -9.71 3.37
C SER A 195 -1.08 -8.21 3.62
N GLY A 196 -2.31 -7.70 3.77
CA GLY A 196 -2.55 -6.29 4.08
C GLY A 196 -1.95 -5.85 5.42
N ILE A 197 -2.02 -6.69 6.44
CA ILE A 197 -1.40 -6.41 7.74
C ILE A 197 0.11 -6.24 7.60
N PHE A 198 0.77 -7.13 6.86
CA PHE A 198 2.23 -7.01 6.71
C PHE A 198 2.63 -5.86 5.78
N ASP A 199 1.84 -5.55 4.77
CA ASP A 199 2.01 -4.36 3.93
C ASP A 199 2.04 -3.07 4.78
N ILE A 200 1.08 -2.92 5.71
CA ILE A 200 1.08 -1.81 6.66
C ILE A 200 2.35 -1.81 7.52
N PHE A 201 2.74 -2.99 8.03
CA PHE A 201 3.93 -3.13 8.87
C PHE A 201 5.21 -2.75 8.11
N SER A 202 5.33 -3.15 6.85
CA SER A 202 6.43 -2.78 5.96
C SER A 202 6.48 -1.27 5.71
N HIS A 203 5.35 -0.61 5.43
CA HIS A 203 5.28 0.84 5.30
C HIS A 203 5.82 1.56 6.54
N LEU A 204 5.47 1.06 7.74
CA LEU A 204 5.95 1.65 8.98
C LEU A 204 7.44 1.42 9.17
N MET A 205 7.94 0.21 8.91
CA MET A 205 9.36 -0.14 9.06
C MET A 205 10.25 0.61 8.07
N GLU A 206 9.86 0.73 6.81
CA GLU A 206 10.68 1.38 5.78
C GLU A 206 10.74 2.90 5.94
N GLN A 207 9.78 3.51 6.62
CA GLN A 207 9.87 4.88 7.08
C GLN A 207 10.66 5.01 8.41
N TYR A 208 10.68 3.96 9.23
CA TYR A 208 11.37 3.94 10.52
C TYR A 208 12.87 3.69 10.39
N PHE A 209 13.28 2.68 9.60
CA PHE A 209 14.67 2.29 9.41
C PHE A 209 15.40 3.18 8.40
N SER A 210 15.36 4.49 8.65
CA SER A 210 16.05 5.47 7.83
C SER A 210 16.43 6.69 8.68
N GLY A 211 17.59 7.30 8.38
CA GLY A 211 18.13 8.42 9.15
C GLY A 211 18.61 8.05 10.54
N ASP A 212 19.33 8.96 11.19
CA ASP A 212 19.97 8.75 12.49
C ASP A 212 19.29 9.49 13.64
N ASP A 213 18.11 10.04 13.40
CA ASP A 213 17.43 10.90 14.35
C ASP A 213 16.30 10.20 15.10
N ASP A 214 16.21 10.48 16.37
CA ASP A 214 15.06 10.14 17.23
C ASP A 214 14.04 11.30 17.15
N CYS A 215 13.27 11.33 16.09
CA CYS A 215 12.29 12.38 15.86
C CYS A 215 10.87 11.97 16.27
N THR A 216 9.96 12.95 16.30
CA THR A 216 8.53 12.72 16.61
C THR A 216 7.92 11.63 15.72
N SER A 217 8.33 11.55 14.44
CA SER A 217 7.85 10.53 13.50
C SER A 217 8.20 9.11 13.97
N ASP A 218 9.35 8.90 14.60
CA ASP A 218 9.74 7.59 15.11
C ASP A 218 8.81 7.13 16.24
N TYR A 219 8.44 8.01 17.18
CA TYR A 219 7.48 7.68 18.25
C TYR A 219 6.09 7.36 17.69
N LEU A 220 5.64 8.07 16.66
CA LEU A 220 4.38 7.79 15.98
C LEU A 220 4.43 6.43 15.26
N LEU A 221 5.52 6.13 14.57
CA LEU A 221 5.74 4.85 13.88
C LEU A 221 5.76 3.68 14.87
N GLU A 222 6.46 3.82 16.00
CA GLU A 222 6.50 2.84 17.07
C GLU A 222 5.12 2.57 17.67
N GLY A 223 4.35 3.63 17.95
CA GLY A 223 2.97 3.51 18.44
C GLY A 223 2.05 2.81 17.46
N LEU A 224 2.17 3.08 16.16
CA LEU A 224 1.40 2.40 15.11
C LEU A 224 1.81 0.93 14.95
N MET A 225 3.11 0.60 15.01
CA MET A 225 3.56 -0.79 14.98
C MET A 225 3.02 -1.59 16.17
N LEU A 226 3.05 -1.04 17.38
CA LEU A 226 2.49 -1.67 18.59
C LEU A 226 0.97 -1.88 18.47
N SER A 227 0.24 -0.86 17.98
CA SER A 227 -1.21 -0.95 17.75
C SER A 227 -1.53 -2.03 16.72
N LEU A 228 -0.78 -2.06 15.61
CA LEU A 228 -0.98 -3.02 14.53
C LEU A 228 -0.71 -4.46 14.98
N ILE A 229 0.38 -4.72 15.71
CA ILE A 229 0.69 -6.04 16.27
C ILE A 229 -0.44 -6.52 17.17
N SER A 230 -0.92 -5.66 18.10
CA SER A 230 -2.01 -6.00 19.00
C SER A 230 -3.32 -6.30 18.26
N ALA A 231 -3.70 -5.46 17.30
CA ALA A 231 -4.90 -5.63 16.50
C ALA A 231 -4.83 -6.87 15.59
N SER A 232 -3.66 -7.13 14.99
CA SER A 232 -3.44 -8.29 14.13
C SER A 232 -3.65 -9.61 14.87
N ARG A 233 -3.13 -9.73 16.09
CA ARG A 233 -3.31 -10.91 16.94
C ARG A 233 -4.77 -11.22 17.25
N LYS A 234 -5.60 -10.19 17.44
CA LYS A 234 -7.04 -10.35 17.59
C LYS A 234 -7.70 -10.76 16.26
N ALA A 235 -7.34 -10.09 15.15
CA ALA A 235 -7.96 -10.31 13.85
C ALA A 235 -7.68 -11.69 13.26
N ILE A 236 -6.50 -12.30 13.50
CA ILE A 236 -6.19 -13.67 13.02
C ILE A 236 -7.00 -14.75 13.76
N ILE A 237 -7.46 -14.46 15.00
CA ILE A 237 -8.34 -15.33 15.81
C ILE A 237 -9.79 -15.12 15.40
N ASN A 238 -10.23 -13.86 15.30
CA ASN A 238 -11.58 -13.49 14.89
C ASN A 238 -11.53 -12.40 13.80
N GLN A 239 -11.79 -12.81 12.54
CA GLN A 239 -11.72 -11.91 11.39
C GLN A 239 -12.84 -10.85 11.37
N GLU A 240 -13.91 -11.04 12.17
CA GLU A 240 -15.03 -10.12 12.29
C GLU A 240 -14.96 -9.26 13.57
N ASP A 241 -13.81 -9.26 14.27
CA ASP A 241 -13.59 -8.36 15.39
C ASP A 241 -13.52 -6.91 14.90
N TYR A 242 -14.59 -6.14 15.16
CA TYR A 242 -14.72 -4.77 14.68
C TYR A 242 -13.61 -3.87 15.20
N GLU A 243 -13.23 -4.00 16.50
CA GLU A 243 -12.17 -3.16 17.09
C GLU A 243 -10.83 -3.45 16.42
N ALA A 244 -10.49 -4.74 16.26
CA ALA A 244 -9.26 -5.13 15.59
C ALA A 244 -9.22 -4.64 14.13
N ARG A 245 -10.30 -4.85 13.36
CA ARG A 245 -10.38 -4.40 11.96
C ARG A 245 -10.35 -2.87 11.84
N SER A 246 -10.96 -2.16 12.80
CA SER A 246 -10.91 -0.69 12.86
C SER A 246 -9.49 -0.18 13.07
N ASN A 247 -8.76 -0.78 14.01
CA ASN A 247 -7.38 -0.38 14.28
C ASN A 247 -6.45 -0.72 13.11
N ILE A 248 -6.59 -1.90 12.49
CA ILE A 248 -5.82 -2.26 11.29
C ILE A 248 -6.09 -1.27 10.16
N MET A 249 -7.35 -0.95 9.87
CA MET A 249 -7.74 0.00 8.83
C MET A 249 -7.18 1.39 9.10
N TRP A 250 -7.26 1.86 10.35
CA TRP A 250 -6.73 3.17 10.70
C TRP A 250 -5.20 3.21 10.67
N CYS A 251 -4.52 2.13 11.10
CA CYS A 251 -3.06 2.00 10.93
C CYS A 251 -2.64 2.05 9.46
N ALA A 252 -3.39 1.42 8.55
CA ALA A 252 -3.13 1.49 7.12
C ALA A 252 -3.20 2.93 6.59
N THR A 253 -4.30 3.62 6.91
CA THR A 253 -4.52 5.01 6.50
C THR A 253 -3.45 5.94 7.04
N MET A 254 -3.08 5.81 8.33
CA MET A 254 -2.04 6.60 8.97
C MET A 254 -0.64 6.23 8.47
N GLY A 255 -0.41 4.96 8.14
CA GLY A 255 0.88 4.41 7.77
C GLY A 255 1.48 5.03 6.50
N LEU A 256 0.63 5.47 5.56
CA LEU A 256 1.11 5.99 4.27
C LEU A 256 0.39 7.27 3.79
N ASN A 257 -0.04 8.13 4.70
CA ASN A 257 -0.64 9.43 4.40
C ASN A 257 0.37 10.59 4.32
N LYS A 258 1.65 10.28 4.29
CA LYS A 258 2.81 11.18 4.26
C LYS A 258 3.15 11.92 5.55
N ILE A 259 2.38 11.78 6.64
CA ILE A 259 2.69 12.48 7.89
C ILE A 259 3.90 11.88 8.61
N LEU A 260 4.07 10.56 8.54
CA LEU A 260 5.11 9.83 9.27
C LEU A 260 6.51 10.01 8.68
N GLY A 261 6.58 10.25 7.38
CA GLY A 261 7.84 10.47 6.67
C GLY A 261 8.29 11.93 6.61
N LEU A 262 7.57 12.86 7.27
CA LEU A 262 7.91 14.27 7.26
C LEU A 262 9.26 14.51 7.92
N SER A 263 10.10 15.29 7.22
CA SER A 263 11.39 15.73 7.76
C SER A 263 12.40 14.61 8.01
N LYS A 264 12.26 13.47 7.32
CA LYS A 264 13.23 12.37 7.40
C LYS A 264 13.40 11.67 6.05
N THR A 265 14.52 10.99 5.87
CA THR A 265 14.73 10.06 4.76
C THR A 265 13.87 8.82 4.94
N GLN A 266 13.66 8.07 3.87
CA GLN A 266 12.90 6.83 3.86
C GLN A 266 13.65 5.80 3.05
N ASP A 267 13.48 4.52 3.37
CA ASP A 267 14.19 3.42 2.73
C ASP A 267 13.49 2.98 1.43
N TRP A 268 12.41 2.24 1.52
CA TRP A 268 11.62 1.67 0.42
C TRP A 268 12.27 0.53 -0.37
N GLU A 269 13.43 0.03 0.02
CA GLU A 269 14.16 -1.00 -0.73
C GLU A 269 13.43 -2.36 -0.72
N VAL A 270 12.76 -2.72 0.38
CA VAL A 270 11.97 -3.96 0.44
C VAL A 270 10.82 -3.90 -0.56
N HIS A 271 10.15 -2.75 -0.68
CA HIS A 271 9.10 -2.54 -1.67
C HIS A 271 9.63 -2.62 -3.09
N MET A 272 10.80 -2.03 -3.38
CA MET A 272 11.39 -2.07 -4.72
C MET A 272 11.76 -3.49 -5.13
N ILE A 273 12.30 -4.30 -4.22
CA ILE A 273 12.59 -5.71 -4.47
C ILE A 273 11.28 -6.51 -4.68
N GLU A 274 10.27 -6.28 -3.82
CA GLU A 274 8.97 -6.96 -3.94
C GLU A 274 8.22 -6.59 -5.21
N HIS A 275 8.29 -5.37 -5.67
CA HIS A 275 7.66 -4.98 -6.94
C HIS A 275 8.13 -5.87 -8.08
N GLN A 276 9.43 -6.16 -8.16
CA GLN A 276 9.95 -7.04 -9.19
C GLN A 276 9.58 -8.50 -8.92
N LEU A 277 9.64 -8.98 -7.67
CA LEU A 277 9.14 -10.30 -7.33
C LEU A 277 7.68 -10.48 -7.75
N GLY A 278 6.81 -9.53 -7.42
CA GLY A 278 5.39 -9.54 -7.77
C GLY A 278 5.14 -9.49 -9.28
N ALA A 279 6.01 -8.81 -10.05
CA ALA A 279 5.91 -8.78 -11.51
C ALA A 279 6.16 -10.16 -12.15
N TYR A 280 7.03 -10.98 -11.55
CA TYR A 280 7.36 -12.34 -12.03
C TYR A 280 6.43 -13.43 -11.48
N THR A 281 5.97 -13.31 -10.22
CA THR A 281 5.25 -14.38 -9.54
C THR A 281 3.75 -14.12 -9.36
N ASP A 282 3.33 -12.85 -9.51
CA ASP A 282 1.96 -12.38 -9.19
C ASP A 282 1.54 -12.68 -7.73
N CYS A 283 2.51 -12.86 -6.82
CA CYS A 283 2.24 -13.09 -5.40
C CYS A 283 1.51 -11.90 -4.75
N ALA A 284 0.84 -12.16 -3.63
CA ALA A 284 0.22 -11.08 -2.86
C ALA A 284 1.31 -10.17 -2.26
N HIS A 285 1.20 -8.86 -2.49
CA HIS A 285 2.21 -7.84 -2.21
C HIS A 285 2.80 -7.95 -0.79
N GLY A 286 1.97 -7.89 0.24
CA GLY A 286 2.45 -7.97 1.63
C GLY A 286 3.05 -9.32 2.01
N ILE A 287 2.73 -10.41 1.28
CA ILE A 287 3.38 -11.71 1.48
C ILE A 287 4.82 -11.66 0.98
N GLY A 288 5.05 -11.11 -0.22
CA GLY A 288 6.40 -10.91 -0.76
C GLY A 288 7.25 -10.02 0.14
N LEU A 289 6.67 -8.89 0.62
CA LEU A 289 7.32 -7.99 1.59
C LEU A 289 7.74 -8.75 2.87
N ALA A 290 6.85 -9.61 3.40
CA ALA A 290 7.10 -10.36 4.63
C ALA A 290 8.27 -11.34 4.50
N ILE A 291 8.35 -12.04 3.38
CA ILE A 291 9.43 -13.01 3.13
C ILE A 291 10.79 -12.31 2.97
N ILE A 292 10.81 -11.16 2.28
CA ILE A 292 12.05 -10.42 2.00
C ILE A 292 12.56 -9.67 3.24
N SER A 293 11.66 -9.08 4.04
CA SER A 293 12.01 -8.15 5.13
C SER A 293 13.05 -8.67 6.12
N PRO A 294 12.95 -9.90 6.68
CA PRO A 294 13.96 -10.37 7.64
C PRO A 294 15.35 -10.52 7.03
N ALA A 295 15.45 -11.03 5.81
CA ALA A 295 16.73 -11.18 5.11
C ALA A 295 17.34 -9.81 4.79
N TYR A 296 16.52 -8.86 4.32
CA TYR A 296 16.92 -7.49 4.07
C TYR A 296 17.44 -6.81 5.34
N TYR A 297 16.67 -6.84 6.43
CA TYR A 297 17.08 -6.19 7.69
C TYR A 297 18.30 -6.84 8.32
N ARG A 298 18.49 -8.15 8.19
CA ARG A 298 19.76 -8.80 8.59
C ARG A 298 20.94 -8.35 7.76
N TYR A 299 20.71 -7.98 6.51
CA TYR A 299 21.77 -7.49 5.64
C TYR A 299 22.25 -6.08 6.00
N ILE A 300 21.32 -5.20 6.43
CA ILE A 300 21.61 -3.76 6.64
C ILE A 300 21.71 -3.33 8.11
N TYR A 301 21.34 -4.18 9.09
CA TYR A 301 21.17 -3.73 10.49
C TYR A 301 22.41 -3.09 11.12
N GLN A 302 23.61 -3.47 10.68
CA GLN A 302 24.84 -2.90 11.23
C GLN A 302 25.06 -1.45 10.79
N ASP A 303 24.54 -1.08 9.63
CA ASP A 303 24.65 0.29 9.09
C ASP A 303 23.68 1.27 9.79
N GLY A 304 22.62 0.75 10.42
CA GLY A 304 21.67 1.53 11.25
C GLY A 304 21.51 0.98 12.67
N LEU A 305 22.57 0.41 13.27
CA LEU A 305 22.54 -0.40 14.49
C LEU A 305 21.70 0.21 15.63
N HIS A 306 21.88 1.50 15.91
CA HIS A 306 21.17 2.20 16.99
C HIS A 306 19.65 2.16 16.81
N LYS A 307 19.15 2.27 15.57
CA LYS A 307 17.72 2.24 15.25
C LYS A 307 17.15 0.81 15.39
N PHE A 308 17.92 -0.22 14.99
CA PHE A 308 17.54 -1.62 15.20
C PHE A 308 17.53 -2.00 16.68
N VAL A 309 18.45 -1.49 17.50
CA VAL A 309 18.44 -1.64 18.96
C VAL A 309 17.19 -1.00 19.56
N ARG A 310 16.85 0.24 19.16
CA ARG A 310 15.65 0.93 19.61
C ARG A 310 14.38 0.17 19.23
N TYR A 311 14.28 -0.28 17.98
CA TYR A 311 13.17 -1.11 17.49
C TYR A 311 12.97 -2.37 18.33
N ALA A 312 14.06 -3.09 18.61
CA ALA A 312 14.01 -4.29 19.43
C ALA A 312 13.49 -4.01 20.85
N LYS A 313 13.97 -2.94 21.47
CA LYS A 313 13.56 -2.55 22.84
C LYS A 313 12.14 -2.01 22.90
N VAL A 314 11.76 -1.11 21.99
CA VAL A 314 10.48 -0.38 22.06
C VAL A 314 9.33 -1.19 21.45
N VAL A 315 9.52 -1.77 20.27
CA VAL A 315 8.43 -2.49 19.58
C VAL A 315 8.27 -3.92 20.09
N TRP A 316 9.40 -4.59 20.39
CA TRP A 316 9.38 -6.01 20.78
C TRP A 316 9.64 -6.26 22.27
N GLY A 317 9.96 -5.22 23.05
CA GLY A 317 10.22 -5.37 24.47
C GLY A 317 11.48 -6.18 24.80
N VAL A 318 12.48 -6.17 23.93
CA VAL A 318 13.74 -6.89 24.17
C VAL A 318 14.50 -6.22 25.30
N GLU A 319 14.73 -6.98 26.38
CA GLU A 319 15.48 -6.48 27.54
C GLU A 319 17.00 -6.44 27.25
N ASP A 320 17.65 -5.40 27.75
CA ASP A 320 19.08 -5.30 27.75
C ASP A 320 19.65 -6.03 28.99
N LYS A 321 20.28 -7.17 28.75
CA LYS A 321 20.92 -8.02 29.78
C LYS A 321 22.45 -7.99 29.69
N GLY A 322 23.01 -6.99 29.00
CA GLY A 322 24.44 -6.87 28.78
C GLY A 322 24.97 -7.70 27.60
N GLN A 323 24.08 -8.20 26.72
CA GLN A 323 24.44 -9.02 25.56
C GLN A 323 25.03 -8.19 24.40
N GLY A 324 24.97 -6.87 24.49
CA GLY A 324 25.48 -5.94 23.48
C GLY A 324 24.49 -5.62 22.34
N ASP A 325 24.69 -4.47 21.71
CA ASP A 325 23.78 -3.87 20.75
C ASP A 325 23.46 -4.77 19.54
N LYS A 326 24.48 -5.45 18.99
CA LYS A 326 24.27 -6.35 17.85
C LYS A 326 23.33 -7.51 18.17
N ALA A 327 23.47 -8.10 19.37
CA ALA A 327 22.62 -9.19 19.82
C ALA A 327 21.17 -8.70 20.06
N ILE A 328 21.02 -7.50 20.63
CA ILE A 328 19.69 -6.87 20.84
C ILE A 328 19.01 -6.60 19.49
N ALA A 329 19.72 -6.01 18.52
CA ALA A 329 19.23 -5.72 17.19
C ALA A 329 18.78 -7.00 16.46
N LEU A 330 19.60 -8.05 16.47
CA LEU A 330 19.27 -9.34 15.87
C LEU A 330 18.07 -10.00 16.54
N GLU A 331 17.92 -9.90 17.87
CA GLU A 331 16.73 -10.41 18.57
C GLU A 331 15.47 -9.67 18.12
N GLY A 332 15.54 -8.35 17.86
CA GLY A 332 14.43 -7.60 17.27
C GLY A 332 14.00 -8.16 15.90
N ILE A 333 14.96 -8.53 15.06
CA ILE A 333 14.68 -9.16 13.75
C ILE A 333 14.12 -10.57 13.95
N ASN A 334 14.61 -11.35 14.92
CA ASN A 334 14.05 -12.65 15.26
C ASN A 334 12.57 -12.55 15.72
N ARG A 335 12.22 -11.49 16.47
CA ARG A 335 10.83 -11.23 16.87
C ARG A 335 9.95 -10.87 15.68
N LEU A 336 10.48 -10.14 14.70
CA LEU A 336 9.78 -9.89 13.44
C LEU A 336 9.50 -11.20 12.69
N GLU A 337 10.49 -12.09 12.55
CA GLU A 337 10.29 -13.41 11.93
C GLU A 337 9.24 -14.24 12.68
N ALA A 338 9.29 -14.24 14.01
CA ALA A 338 8.30 -14.94 14.82
C ALA A 338 6.87 -14.36 14.60
N PHE A 339 6.74 -13.05 14.46
CA PHE A 339 5.46 -12.42 14.16
C PHE A 339 4.96 -12.76 12.75
N ILE A 340 5.83 -12.81 11.76
CA ILE A 340 5.50 -13.27 10.39
C ILE A 340 4.97 -14.71 10.42
N ALA A 341 5.63 -15.59 11.16
CA ALA A 341 5.18 -16.97 11.36
C ALA A 341 3.84 -17.06 12.13
N GLU A 342 3.63 -16.20 13.16
CA GLU A 342 2.38 -16.09 13.92
C GLU A 342 1.20 -15.70 13.00
N LEU A 343 1.43 -14.82 12.02
CA LEU A 343 0.44 -14.45 11.01
C LEU A 343 0.12 -15.60 10.05
N GLY A 344 0.98 -16.63 9.95
CA GLY A 344 0.84 -17.74 9.03
C GLY A 344 1.30 -17.41 7.60
N ILE A 345 2.27 -16.52 7.46
CA ILE A 345 2.86 -16.16 6.16
C ILE A 345 3.90 -17.22 5.76
N PRO A 346 3.98 -17.60 4.46
CA PRO A 346 5.01 -18.49 3.94
C PRO A 346 6.44 -18.00 4.29
N ALA A 347 7.35 -18.94 4.51
CA ALA A 347 8.70 -18.61 4.97
C ALA A 347 9.68 -18.30 3.84
N THR A 348 9.41 -18.77 2.61
CA THR A 348 10.36 -18.73 1.49
C THR A 348 9.75 -18.22 0.20
N LEU A 349 10.60 -17.69 -0.68
CA LEU A 349 10.20 -17.24 -2.02
C LEU A 349 9.72 -18.39 -2.91
N ARG A 350 10.19 -19.61 -2.69
CA ARG A 350 9.71 -20.82 -3.40
C ARG A 350 8.24 -21.08 -3.19
N GLU A 351 7.77 -20.88 -1.97
CA GLU A 351 6.36 -21.10 -1.61
C GLU A 351 5.39 -20.13 -2.29
N VAL A 352 5.92 -19.00 -2.79
CA VAL A 352 5.14 -18.01 -3.55
C VAL A 352 5.43 -18.06 -5.05
N GLY A 353 6.06 -19.12 -5.53
CA GLY A 353 6.24 -19.42 -6.95
C GLY A 353 7.50 -18.84 -7.59
N ALA A 354 8.44 -18.29 -6.83
CA ALA A 354 9.72 -17.88 -7.36
C ALA A 354 10.58 -19.10 -7.72
N THR A 355 11.31 -19.03 -8.82
CA THR A 355 12.32 -20.02 -9.21
C THR A 355 13.71 -19.43 -9.07
N GLU A 356 14.73 -20.28 -9.01
CA GLU A 356 16.12 -19.83 -8.85
C GLU A 356 16.58 -18.97 -10.02
N GLU A 357 16.09 -19.24 -11.23
CA GLU A 357 16.39 -18.46 -12.44
C GLU A 357 15.76 -17.05 -12.40
N MET A 358 14.69 -16.85 -11.64
CA MET A 358 14.07 -15.52 -11.48
C MET A 358 14.89 -14.61 -10.58
N LEU A 359 15.66 -15.13 -9.62
CA LEU A 359 16.36 -14.29 -8.63
C LEU A 359 17.31 -13.26 -9.25
N PRO A 360 18.21 -13.62 -10.19
CA PRO A 360 19.05 -12.62 -10.83
C PRO A 360 18.27 -11.64 -11.71
N LEU A 361 17.14 -12.05 -12.29
CA LEU A 361 16.30 -11.16 -13.09
C LEU A 361 15.64 -10.10 -12.19
N ILE A 362 15.09 -10.52 -11.06
CA ILE A 362 14.51 -9.65 -10.04
C ILE A 362 15.57 -8.67 -9.54
N ALA A 363 16.75 -9.16 -9.16
CA ALA A 363 17.83 -8.33 -8.64
C ALA A 363 18.29 -7.25 -9.63
N ASN A 364 18.44 -7.60 -10.91
CA ASN A 364 18.89 -6.67 -11.95
C ASN A 364 17.82 -5.65 -12.36
N SER A 365 16.54 -5.94 -12.16
CA SER A 365 15.43 -5.03 -12.50
C SER A 365 14.98 -4.17 -11.32
N THR A 366 15.49 -4.42 -10.09
CA THR A 366 15.13 -3.63 -8.91
C THR A 366 15.67 -2.22 -9.03
N ILE A 367 14.80 -1.23 -8.80
CA ILE A 367 15.15 0.20 -8.77
C ILE A 367 15.64 0.53 -7.37
N LEU A 368 16.94 0.78 -7.23
CA LEU A 368 17.59 1.04 -5.95
C LEU A 368 17.74 2.54 -5.71
N GLY A 369 17.58 3.00 -4.47
CA GLY A 369 17.64 4.43 -4.22
C GLY A 369 17.78 4.93 -2.79
N GLY A 370 17.72 4.11 -1.77
CA GLY A 370 17.64 4.61 -0.40
C GLY A 370 18.28 3.73 0.67
N GLY A 371 17.83 3.95 1.91
CA GLY A 371 18.19 3.15 3.06
C GLY A 371 19.51 3.48 3.74
N TYR A 372 19.85 2.71 4.78
CA TYR A 372 21.10 2.84 5.51
C TYR A 372 22.32 2.41 4.71
N LYS A 373 22.14 1.46 3.81
CA LYS A 373 23.18 0.93 2.94
C LYS A 373 22.76 1.09 1.49
N GLN A 374 23.61 1.71 0.69
CA GLN A 374 23.37 1.77 -0.74
C GLN A 374 23.66 0.40 -1.35
N LEU A 375 22.60 -0.26 -1.83
CA LEU A 375 22.68 -1.59 -2.42
C LEU A 375 23.00 -1.55 -3.91
N ASN A 376 23.49 -2.69 -4.42
CA ASN A 376 23.62 -2.99 -5.83
C ASN A 376 22.90 -4.32 -6.15
N ALA A 377 22.86 -4.73 -7.42
CA ALA A 377 22.17 -5.95 -7.83
C ALA A 377 22.75 -7.24 -7.19
N GLU A 378 24.03 -7.28 -6.87
CA GLU A 378 24.67 -8.42 -6.18
C GLU A 378 24.18 -8.52 -4.73
N ASP A 379 24.06 -7.38 -4.04
CA ASP A 379 23.50 -7.30 -2.68
C ASP A 379 22.05 -7.79 -2.67
N VAL A 380 21.22 -7.33 -3.61
CA VAL A 380 19.82 -7.77 -3.76
C VAL A 380 19.74 -9.26 -4.04
N LEU A 381 20.61 -9.79 -4.92
CA LEU A 381 20.67 -11.23 -5.20
C LEU A 381 21.03 -12.03 -3.95
N ALA A 382 21.98 -11.52 -3.12
CA ALA A 382 22.33 -12.18 -1.85
C ALA A 382 21.15 -12.21 -0.87
N ILE A 383 20.41 -11.11 -0.75
CA ILE A 383 19.19 -11.02 0.07
C ILE A 383 18.13 -12.02 -0.41
N LEU A 384 17.83 -12.04 -1.73
CA LEU A 384 16.86 -12.97 -2.31
C LEU A 384 17.24 -14.44 -2.08
N LYS A 385 18.52 -14.79 -2.22
CA LYS A 385 19.01 -16.16 -1.93
C LYS A 385 18.88 -16.52 -0.46
N ALA A 386 18.98 -15.56 0.46
CA ALA A 386 18.86 -15.82 1.90
C ALA A 386 17.40 -16.15 2.32
N CYS A 387 16.40 -15.79 1.52
CA CYS A 387 14.98 -16.08 1.76
C CYS A 387 14.35 -16.99 0.70
N TYR A 388 15.15 -17.62 -0.18
CA TYR A 388 14.70 -18.56 -1.22
C TYR A 388 14.52 -19.94 -0.66
#